data_1971aba79b45060b948485cdc5463ff1
#
_entry.id   1971aba79b45060b948485cdc5463ff1
#
_cell.length_a   1.000
_cell.length_b   1.000
_cell.length_c   1.000
_cell.angle_alpha   90.00
_cell.angle_beta   90.00
_cell.angle_gamma   90.00
#
_symmetry.space_group_name_H-M   'P 1'
#
loop_
_entity.id
_entity.type
_entity.pdbx_description
1 polymer ?
#
loop_
_entity_poly.entity_id
_entity_poly.type
_entity_poly.pdbx_seq_one_letter_code
_entity_poly.pdbx_strand_id
1 'polypeptide(L)'
;MNGNQPAIATDSFIDRLKACGFYPLRAETVEILQLNITRRCNLSCRHCHVQAGPSRTEMMSREILAHCVHAAGHAGVSTIDITGGAPELHPDIKGLVYAIAGLGKRLIVRSNLVVLLEPAHRHLMEFFAANKVELVGSLPDYRA
;
A
#
# COMPACT_ATOMS: atom_id res chain seq x y z
N MET A 1 -9.30 -46.63 -29.68
CA MET A 1 -8.38 -46.60 -28.53
C MET A 1 -8.70 -45.32 -27.75
N ASN A 2 -9.59 -45.40 -26.77
CA ASN A 2 -10.00 -44.28 -25.95
C ASN A 2 -9.01 -44.15 -24.78
N GLY A 3 -8.09 -43.23 -24.88
CA GLY A 3 -7.17 -42.88 -23.82
C GLY A 3 -7.93 -42.14 -22.72
N ASN A 4 -8.34 -42.86 -21.68
CA ASN A 4 -8.89 -42.30 -20.46
C ASN A 4 -7.70 -41.65 -19.68
N GLN A 5 -7.43 -40.39 -19.86
CA GLN A 5 -6.51 -39.68 -18.98
C GLN A 5 -7.17 -39.59 -17.60
N PRO A 6 -6.52 -40.07 -16.52
CA PRO A 6 -7.08 -39.92 -15.19
C PRO A 6 -7.19 -38.42 -14.88
N ALA A 7 -8.41 -37.98 -14.52
CA ALA A 7 -8.64 -36.66 -14.00
C ALA A 7 -7.72 -36.48 -12.78
N ILE A 8 -6.75 -35.55 -12.89
CA ILE A 8 -5.95 -35.12 -11.72
C ILE A 8 -6.96 -34.54 -10.75
N ALA A 9 -7.31 -35.30 -9.71
CA ALA A 9 -8.09 -34.78 -8.60
C ALA A 9 -7.25 -33.66 -7.96
N THR A 10 -7.57 -32.43 -8.32
CA THR A 10 -6.96 -31.25 -7.65
C THR A 10 -7.57 -31.15 -6.28
N ASP A 11 -6.87 -31.68 -5.27
CA ASP A 11 -7.22 -31.44 -3.87
C ASP A 11 -7.45 -29.93 -3.70
N SER A 12 -8.56 -29.59 -3.05
CA SER A 12 -8.82 -28.16 -2.77
C SER A 12 -7.72 -27.61 -1.88
N PHE A 13 -7.49 -26.30 -1.93
CA PHE A 13 -6.53 -25.63 -1.03
C PHE A 13 -6.79 -25.97 0.45
N ILE A 14 -8.08 -26.06 0.82
CA ILE A 14 -8.51 -26.41 2.18
C ILE A 14 -8.08 -27.85 2.53
N ASP A 15 -8.22 -28.81 1.62
CA ASP A 15 -7.84 -30.20 1.89
C ASP A 15 -6.33 -30.34 2.08
N ARG A 16 -5.54 -29.59 1.31
CA ARG A 16 -4.09 -29.53 1.49
C ARG A 16 -3.69 -28.91 2.84
N LEU A 17 -4.36 -27.82 3.26
CA LEU A 17 -4.14 -27.25 4.59
C LEU A 17 -4.46 -28.22 5.72
N LYS A 18 -5.56 -28.98 5.61
CA LYS A 18 -5.93 -30.03 6.58
C LYS A 18 -4.88 -31.14 6.62
N ALA A 19 -4.44 -31.61 5.45
CA ALA A 19 -3.43 -32.66 5.35
C ALA A 19 -2.08 -32.26 5.97
N CYS A 20 -1.72 -30.98 5.87
CA CYS A 20 -0.49 -30.42 6.47
C CYS A 20 -0.65 -29.98 7.94
N GLY A 21 -1.85 -30.08 8.52
CA GLY A 21 -2.12 -29.66 9.90
C GLY A 21 -2.23 -28.13 10.10
N PHE A 22 -2.33 -27.34 9.02
CA PHE A 22 -2.44 -25.88 9.07
C PHE A 22 -3.87 -25.34 8.97
N TYR A 23 -4.88 -26.18 9.04
CA TYR A 23 -6.27 -25.76 9.02
C TYR A 23 -6.87 -25.69 10.43
N PRO A 24 -7.58 -24.59 10.78
CA PRO A 24 -7.76 -23.36 10.01
C PRO A 24 -6.49 -22.49 10.00
N LEU A 25 -6.17 -21.93 8.83
CA LEU A 25 -5.07 -20.98 8.73
C LEU A 25 -5.38 -19.73 9.56
N ARG A 26 -4.52 -19.41 10.51
CA ARG A 26 -4.66 -18.23 11.40
C ARG A 26 -3.46 -17.32 11.23
N ALA A 27 -3.72 -16.01 11.20
CA ALA A 27 -2.65 -15.04 11.31
C ALA A 27 -2.12 -15.03 12.76
N GLU A 28 -0.82 -15.05 12.93
CA GLU A 28 -0.18 -14.93 14.24
C GLU A 28 -0.03 -13.48 14.67
N THR A 29 0.41 -12.63 13.73
CA THR A 29 0.67 -11.21 13.98
C THR A 29 0.26 -10.36 12.79
N VAL A 30 0.03 -9.06 13.02
CA VAL A 30 -0.11 -8.05 11.99
C VAL A 30 1.16 -7.21 11.98
N GLU A 31 1.99 -7.37 10.97
CA GLU A 31 3.29 -6.69 10.87
C GLU A 31 3.22 -5.38 10.11
N ILE A 32 2.33 -5.28 9.11
CA ILE A 32 2.21 -4.14 8.21
C ILE A 32 0.78 -3.61 8.25
N LEU A 33 0.64 -2.31 8.49
CA LEU A 33 -0.60 -1.57 8.27
C LEU A 33 -0.48 -0.79 6.96
N GLN A 34 -1.23 -1.20 5.94
CA GLN A 34 -1.28 -0.49 4.68
C GLN A 34 -2.44 0.50 4.65
N LEU A 35 -2.16 1.75 4.28
CA LEU A 35 -3.12 2.84 4.22
C LEU A 35 -3.26 3.35 2.78
N ASN A 36 -4.43 3.13 2.17
CA ASN A 36 -4.82 3.70 0.88
C ASN A 36 -5.44 5.08 1.12
N ILE A 37 -4.64 6.14 1.17
CA ILE A 37 -5.10 7.45 1.66
C ILE A 37 -5.86 8.28 0.63
N THR A 38 -5.70 8.01 -0.67
CA THR A 38 -6.39 8.75 -1.73
C THR A 38 -6.53 7.92 -3.01
N ARG A 39 -7.56 8.22 -3.80
CA ARG A 39 -7.68 7.75 -5.20
C ARG A 39 -7.26 8.83 -6.21
N ARG A 40 -6.95 10.04 -5.77
CA ARG A 40 -6.40 11.07 -6.63
C ARG A 40 -5.00 10.68 -7.08
N CYS A 41 -4.74 10.78 -8.39
CA CYS A 41 -3.45 10.49 -9.01
C CYS A 41 -3.24 11.42 -10.21
N ASN A 42 -2.00 11.78 -10.50
CA ASN A 42 -1.66 12.53 -11.71
C ASN A 42 -1.56 11.65 -12.97
N LEU A 43 -1.69 10.32 -12.82
CA LEU A 43 -1.66 9.34 -13.91
C LEU A 43 -3.00 8.60 -14.03
N SER A 44 -3.28 8.09 -15.25
CA SER A 44 -4.44 7.24 -15.58
C SER A 44 -3.97 5.88 -16.09
N CYS A 45 -3.47 5.02 -15.21
CA CYS A 45 -2.93 3.72 -15.58
C CYS A 45 -4.05 2.71 -15.88
N ARG A 46 -4.00 2.04 -17.04
CA ARG A 46 -5.01 1.03 -17.44
C ARG A 46 -5.12 -0.16 -16.48
N HIS A 47 -4.03 -0.50 -15.80
CA HIS A 47 -3.93 -1.62 -14.85
C HIS A 47 -4.10 -1.19 -13.39
N CYS A 48 -4.55 0.05 -13.12
CA CYS A 48 -4.70 0.53 -11.75
C CYS A 48 -5.84 -0.19 -11.02
N HIS A 49 -5.50 -1.09 -10.09
CA HIS A 49 -6.48 -1.90 -9.35
C HIS A 49 -7.35 -1.07 -8.39
N VAL A 50 -6.92 0.12 -7.98
CA VAL A 50 -7.72 1.05 -7.17
C VAL A 50 -8.48 2.08 -8.02
N GLN A 51 -8.33 2.02 -9.35
CA GLN A 51 -8.97 2.95 -10.29
C GLN A 51 -8.71 4.42 -9.94
N ALA A 52 -7.46 4.71 -9.56
CA ALA A 52 -7.01 6.07 -9.30
C ALA A 52 -6.89 6.90 -10.59
N GLY A 53 -6.96 8.22 -10.47
CA GLY A 53 -6.82 9.10 -11.62
C GLY A 53 -6.97 10.58 -11.28
N PRO A 54 -6.71 11.47 -12.26
CA PRO A 54 -6.75 12.92 -12.03
C PRO A 54 -8.13 13.47 -11.66
N SER A 55 -9.20 12.84 -12.13
CA SER A 55 -10.58 13.24 -11.84
C SER A 55 -11.12 12.68 -10.51
N ARG A 56 -10.35 11.82 -9.82
CA ARG A 56 -10.77 11.24 -8.55
C ARG A 56 -10.56 12.24 -7.42
N THR A 57 -11.53 12.29 -6.52
CA THR A 57 -11.54 13.22 -5.37
C THR A 57 -11.58 12.50 -4.03
N GLU A 58 -11.76 11.18 -4.07
CA GLU A 58 -11.86 10.39 -2.85
C GLU A 58 -10.52 10.33 -2.13
N MET A 59 -10.55 10.71 -0.87
CA MET A 59 -9.40 10.67 0.03
C MET A 59 -9.85 10.51 1.47
N MET A 60 -8.98 9.98 2.31
CA MET A 60 -9.24 9.91 3.74
C MET A 60 -9.31 11.32 4.34
N SER A 61 -10.27 11.56 5.20
CA SER A 61 -10.31 12.81 5.96
C SER A 61 -9.19 12.85 7.00
N ARG A 62 -8.85 14.04 7.46
CA ARG A 62 -7.87 14.23 8.55
C ARG A 62 -8.24 13.43 9.80
N GLU A 63 -9.52 13.33 10.10
CA GLU A 63 -10.03 12.56 11.23
C GLU A 63 -9.75 11.04 11.05
N ILE A 64 -10.03 10.50 9.85
CA ILE A 64 -9.73 9.09 9.54
C ILE A 64 -8.22 8.84 9.62
N LEU A 65 -7.40 9.74 9.09
CA LEU A 65 -5.94 9.62 9.20
C LEU A 65 -5.48 9.61 10.66
N ALA A 66 -6.06 10.44 11.52
CA ALA A 66 -5.75 10.45 12.95
C ALA A 66 -6.11 9.11 13.62
N HIS A 67 -7.26 8.52 13.28
CA HIS A 67 -7.63 7.18 13.76
C HIS A 67 -6.65 6.10 13.27
N CYS A 68 -6.19 6.18 12.03
CA CYS A 68 -5.18 5.26 11.50
C CYS A 68 -3.84 5.38 12.26
N VAL A 69 -3.39 6.60 12.56
CA VAL A 69 -2.18 6.84 13.36
C VAL A 69 -2.33 6.29 14.77
N HIS A 70 -3.48 6.52 15.40
CA HIS A 70 -3.78 5.97 16.73
C HIS A 70 -3.74 4.43 16.71
N ALA A 71 -4.42 3.81 15.74
CA ALA A 71 -4.42 2.36 15.58
C ALA A 71 -2.99 1.83 15.35
N ALA A 72 -2.21 2.50 14.51
CA ALA A 72 -0.80 2.15 14.26
C ALA A 72 0.03 2.16 15.55
N GLY A 73 -0.22 3.11 16.45
CA GLY A 73 0.47 3.21 17.74
C GLY A 73 0.20 2.02 18.68
N HIS A 74 -1.00 1.44 18.62
CA HIS A 74 -1.47 0.41 19.54
C HIS A 74 -1.42 -1.02 19.00
N ALA A 75 -1.46 -1.18 17.68
CA ALA A 75 -1.62 -2.49 17.03
C ALA A 75 -0.35 -3.34 16.91
N GLY A 76 0.72 -3.05 17.59
CA GLY A 76 1.95 -3.86 17.51
C GLY A 76 2.60 -3.95 16.11
N VAL A 77 2.05 -3.27 15.09
CA VAL A 77 2.62 -3.26 13.73
C VAL A 77 3.99 -2.59 13.72
N SER A 78 4.90 -3.14 12.94
CA SER A 78 6.27 -2.62 12.79
C SER A 78 6.39 -1.63 11.63
N THR A 79 5.52 -1.75 10.63
CA THR A 79 5.62 -1.02 9.37
C THR A 79 4.29 -0.39 8.99
N ILE A 80 4.34 0.87 8.56
CA ILE A 80 3.21 1.57 7.94
C ILE A 80 3.54 1.78 6.47
N ASP A 81 2.64 1.33 5.58
CA ASP A 81 2.80 1.37 4.12
C ASP A 81 1.73 2.29 3.54
N ILE A 82 2.10 3.52 3.22
CA ILE A 82 1.20 4.53 2.64
C ILE A 82 1.15 4.34 1.13
N THR A 83 -0.06 4.19 0.60
CA THR A 83 -0.32 3.98 -0.82
C THR A 83 -1.63 4.67 -1.23
N GLY A 84 -2.11 4.38 -2.43
CA GLY A 84 -3.35 4.91 -2.98
C GLY A 84 -3.25 5.17 -4.47
N GLY A 85 -3.68 6.35 -4.90
CA GLY A 85 -3.36 6.90 -6.21
C GLY A 85 -1.93 7.44 -6.20
N ALA A 86 -1.79 8.75 -5.94
CA ALA A 86 -0.51 9.37 -5.62
C ALA A 86 -0.63 9.98 -4.21
N PRO A 87 -0.07 9.34 -3.18
CA PRO A 87 -0.16 9.81 -1.79
C PRO A 87 0.33 11.25 -1.61
N GLU A 88 1.27 11.68 -2.42
CA GLU A 88 1.85 13.03 -2.42
C GLU A 88 0.82 14.12 -2.73
N LEU A 89 -0.28 13.76 -3.40
CA LEU A 89 -1.39 14.68 -3.71
C LEU A 89 -2.37 14.85 -2.54
N HIS A 90 -2.18 14.11 -1.45
CA HIS A 90 -3.02 14.27 -0.27
C HIS A 90 -2.60 15.52 0.51
N PRO A 91 -3.51 16.46 0.83
CA PRO A 91 -3.16 17.72 1.48
C PRO A 91 -2.50 17.54 2.86
N ASP A 92 -2.85 16.49 3.57
CA ASP A 92 -2.32 16.19 4.91
C ASP A 92 -1.13 15.21 4.91
N ILE A 93 -0.52 14.91 3.75
CA ILE A 93 0.58 13.91 3.66
C ILE A 93 1.73 14.23 4.62
N LYS A 94 2.12 15.49 4.74
CA LYS A 94 3.20 15.89 5.65
C LYS A 94 2.83 15.66 7.11
N GLY A 95 1.61 16.02 7.51
CA GLY A 95 1.11 15.78 8.86
C GLY A 95 1.05 14.30 9.21
N LEU A 96 0.60 13.46 8.27
CA LEU A 96 0.57 12.01 8.42
C LEU A 96 1.97 11.43 8.60
N VAL A 97 2.93 11.83 7.74
CA VAL A 97 4.32 11.38 7.83
C VAL A 97 4.94 11.76 9.17
N TYR A 98 4.78 13.00 9.64
CA TYR A 98 5.28 13.41 10.95
C TYR A 98 4.69 12.60 12.10
N ALA A 99 3.38 12.39 12.08
CA ALA A 99 2.70 11.63 13.12
C ALA A 99 3.20 10.18 13.19
N ILE A 100 3.40 9.52 12.02
CA ILE A 100 3.89 8.14 11.97
C ILE A 100 5.38 8.06 12.33
N ALA A 101 6.20 8.99 11.85
CA ALA A 101 7.62 9.06 12.21
C ALA A 101 7.81 9.18 13.73
N GLY A 102 6.94 9.94 14.41
CA GLY A 102 6.91 10.05 15.87
C GLY A 102 6.62 8.73 16.60
N LEU A 103 6.04 7.73 15.92
CA LEU A 103 5.82 6.40 16.49
C LEU A 103 7.07 5.49 16.45
N GLY A 104 8.15 5.92 15.80
CA GLY A 104 9.38 5.12 15.65
C GLY A 104 9.23 3.87 14.78
N LYS A 105 8.21 3.82 13.91
CA LYS A 105 7.93 2.68 13.02
C LYS A 105 8.56 2.89 11.64
N ARG A 106 8.82 1.80 10.93
CA ARG A 106 9.22 1.86 9.53
C ARG A 106 8.10 2.48 8.71
N LEU A 107 8.41 3.48 7.90
CA LEU A 107 7.44 4.19 7.09
C LEU A 107 7.78 4.06 5.61
N ILE A 108 6.87 3.48 4.85
CA ILE A 108 6.96 3.32 3.41
C ILE A 108 5.94 4.25 2.75
N VAL A 109 6.33 4.94 1.68
CA VAL A 109 5.42 5.64 0.78
C VAL A 109 5.59 5.07 -0.63
N ARG A 110 4.49 4.58 -1.21
CA ARG A 110 4.48 4.09 -2.60
C ARG A 110 4.14 5.20 -3.55
N SER A 111 5.06 5.50 -4.45
CA SER A 111 4.98 6.61 -5.40
C SER A 111 5.06 6.13 -6.84
N ASN A 112 4.38 6.82 -7.75
CA ASN A 112 4.62 6.68 -9.19
C ASN A 112 5.87 7.48 -9.65
N LEU A 113 6.52 8.20 -8.75
CA LEU A 113 7.69 9.06 -8.92
C LEU A 113 7.48 10.27 -9.84
N VAL A 114 6.57 10.21 -10.81
CA VAL A 114 6.30 11.31 -11.75
C VAL A 114 5.78 12.55 -11.02
N VAL A 115 4.94 12.35 -10.01
CA VAL A 115 4.39 13.44 -9.18
C VAL A 115 5.49 14.23 -8.47
N LEU A 116 6.58 13.57 -8.05
CA LEU A 116 7.71 14.21 -7.38
C LEU A 116 8.59 15.05 -8.33
N LEU A 117 8.44 14.87 -9.64
CA LEU A 117 9.10 15.71 -10.65
C LEU A 117 8.35 17.02 -10.89
N GLU A 118 7.09 17.10 -10.51
CA GLU A 118 6.28 18.30 -10.63
C GLU A 118 6.80 19.39 -9.67
N PRO A 119 6.98 20.66 -10.13
CA PRO A 119 7.52 21.73 -9.29
C PRO A 119 6.80 21.91 -7.95
N ALA A 120 5.47 21.72 -7.95
CA ALA A 120 4.63 21.83 -6.75
C ALA A 120 4.93 20.77 -5.68
N HIS A 121 5.43 19.61 -6.07
CA HIS A 121 5.61 18.46 -5.19
C HIS A 121 7.08 18.05 -4.97
N ARG A 122 8.02 18.65 -5.72
CA ARG A 122 9.46 18.33 -5.63
C ARG A 122 10.02 18.46 -4.21
N HIS A 123 9.53 19.40 -3.44
CA HIS A 123 9.94 19.62 -2.05
C HIS A 123 9.64 18.42 -1.12
N LEU A 124 8.77 17.48 -1.55
CA LEU A 124 8.46 16.28 -0.77
C LEU A 124 9.62 15.28 -0.77
N MET A 125 10.53 15.30 -1.75
CA MET A 125 11.70 14.42 -1.76
C MET A 125 12.60 14.68 -0.54
N GLU A 126 12.97 15.93 -0.32
CA GLU A 126 13.78 16.33 0.84
C GLU A 126 13.03 16.09 2.15
N PHE A 127 11.72 16.38 2.16
CA PHE A 127 10.87 16.14 3.31
C PHE A 127 10.81 14.65 3.68
N PHE A 128 10.63 13.75 2.71
CA PHE A 128 10.62 12.31 2.93
C PHE A 128 11.98 11.80 3.42
N ALA A 129 13.07 12.27 2.81
CA ALA A 129 14.42 11.92 3.23
C ALA A 129 14.69 12.36 4.69
N ALA A 130 14.33 13.59 5.06
CA ALA A 130 14.49 14.12 6.42
C ALA A 130 13.71 13.32 7.47
N ASN A 131 12.57 12.72 7.08
CA ASN A 131 11.73 11.90 7.96
C ASN A 131 12.01 10.39 7.83
N LYS A 132 13.09 9.99 7.16
CA LYS A 132 13.50 8.59 6.96
C LYS A 132 12.41 7.73 6.31
N VAL A 133 11.63 8.33 5.43
CA VAL A 133 10.62 7.62 4.63
C VAL A 133 11.31 6.74 3.61
N GLU A 134 10.95 5.47 3.56
CA GLU A 134 11.34 4.57 2.48
C GLU A 134 10.41 4.80 1.28
N LEU A 135 10.97 5.31 0.18
CA LEU A 135 10.20 5.57 -1.03
C LEU A 135 10.25 4.34 -1.94
N VAL A 136 9.09 3.74 -2.21
CA VAL A 136 8.94 2.60 -3.11
C VAL A 136 8.34 3.08 -4.43
N GLY A 137 9.17 3.11 -5.48
CA GLY A 137 8.76 3.52 -6.81
C GLY A 137 8.00 2.43 -7.56
N SER A 138 6.87 2.77 -8.17
CA SER A 138 6.16 1.91 -9.09
C SER A 138 6.70 2.11 -10.51
N LEU A 139 7.28 1.06 -11.09
CA LEU A 139 7.79 1.05 -12.45
C LEU A 139 7.06 -0.03 -13.26
N PRO A 140 5.85 0.27 -13.79
CA PRO A 140 5.00 -0.73 -14.44
C PRO A 140 5.52 -1.18 -15.83
N ASP A 141 6.27 -0.33 -16.51
CA ASP A 141 6.95 -0.66 -17.77
C ASP A 141 8.28 0.14 -17.87
N TYR A 142 9.31 -0.49 -18.41
CA TYR A 142 10.63 0.09 -18.62
C TYR A 142 11.04 0.11 -20.11
N ARG A 143 10.13 -0.27 -20.99
CA ARG A 143 10.37 -0.19 -22.45
C ARG A 143 10.09 1.21 -22.94
N ALA A 144 11.07 1.76 -23.63
CA ALA A 144 10.96 3.05 -24.32
C ALA A 144 10.12 2.93 -25.61
#